data_8be7a78a15c43711131c43436fa7bc21
#
_entry.id   8be7a78a15c43711131c43436fa7bc21
#
_cell.length_a   1.000
_cell.length_b   1.000
_cell.length_c   1.000
_cell.angle_alpha   90.00
_cell.angle_beta   90.00
_cell.angle_gamma   90.00
#
_symmetry.space_group_name_H-M   'P 1'
#
loop_
_entity.id
_entity.type
_entity.pdbx_description
1 polymer ?
#
loop_
_entity_poly.entity_id
_entity_poly.type
_entity_poly.pdbx_seq_one_letter_code
_entity_poly.pdbx_strand_id
1 'polypeptide(L)'
;NQLHAAVVELVALDGAEIKYSTVQNWYPGDAKGKGGIYNFVTKRGVAHTNAKISWTQVETGSAITWKYPSCILRGDNSVGEFYSVALTNNAQQADTGTKMIHLGKNTRSTIISKGISAGNSSNAYRGLVRMSPRAEGARNYTQCDSLLIGDRCAAHTFPYIESRNPSAVVEHEATTSKVSDDQLYLCQQRGLNAEKAVSMIVNGFCKEVFRELPMEFAMEAGKLLEVSLEGSVG
;
A
#
# COMPACT_ATOMS: atom_id res chain seq x y z
N ASN A 1 12.62 -5.97 -21.13
CA ASN A 1 11.88 -6.12 -19.87
C ASN A 1 12.25 -7.45 -19.22
N GLN A 2 12.26 -7.48 -17.89
CA GLN A 2 12.46 -8.68 -17.10
C GLN A 2 11.24 -8.90 -16.22
N LEU A 3 10.89 -10.16 -15.96
CA LEU A 3 9.81 -10.53 -15.07
C LEU A 3 10.39 -11.03 -13.74
N HIS A 4 9.97 -10.39 -12.65
CA HIS A 4 10.07 -10.93 -11.30
C HIS A 4 8.69 -11.45 -10.89
N ALA A 5 8.59 -12.74 -10.65
CA ALA A 5 7.36 -13.38 -10.17
C ALA A 5 7.63 -14.12 -8.87
N ALA A 6 6.81 -13.88 -7.85
CA ALA A 6 6.96 -14.53 -6.56
C ALA A 6 5.61 -14.90 -5.94
N VAL A 7 5.61 -15.99 -5.18
CA VAL A 7 4.49 -16.42 -4.34
C VAL A 7 4.99 -16.57 -2.91
N VAL A 8 4.24 -16.00 -1.96
CA VAL A 8 4.50 -16.13 -0.52
C VAL A 8 3.24 -16.67 0.14
N GLU A 9 3.39 -17.72 0.94
CA GLU A 9 2.29 -18.30 1.69
C GLU A 9 2.63 -18.32 3.19
N LEU A 10 1.75 -17.77 4.03
CA LEU A 10 1.88 -17.73 5.47
C LEU A 10 0.72 -18.46 6.12
N VAL A 11 1.02 -19.29 7.10
CA VAL A 11 0.03 -19.94 7.94
C VAL A 11 0.34 -19.61 9.40
N ALA A 12 -0.48 -18.76 10.01
CA ALA A 12 -0.41 -18.46 11.43
C ALA A 12 -1.34 -19.43 12.19
N LEU A 13 -0.75 -20.36 12.92
CA LEU A 13 -1.47 -21.31 13.77
C LEU A 13 -2.11 -20.61 14.97
N ASP A 14 -2.90 -21.32 15.77
CA ASP A 14 -3.64 -20.75 16.90
C ASP A 14 -2.71 -19.95 17.84
N GLY A 15 -3.09 -18.69 18.07
CA GLY A 15 -2.35 -17.76 18.91
C GLY A 15 -1.03 -17.22 18.31
N ALA A 16 -0.66 -17.64 17.09
CA ALA A 16 0.59 -17.19 16.47
C ALA A 16 0.46 -15.78 15.85
N GLU A 17 1.55 -15.04 15.87
CA GLU A 17 1.66 -13.74 15.20
C GLU A 17 2.77 -13.78 14.16
N ILE A 18 2.46 -13.33 12.93
CA ILE A 18 3.42 -13.19 11.83
C ILE A 18 3.37 -11.76 11.33
N LYS A 19 4.49 -11.05 11.40
CA LYS A 19 4.69 -9.75 10.74
C LYS A 19 5.66 -9.92 9.58
N TYR A 20 5.20 -9.65 8.37
CA TYR A 20 5.98 -9.79 7.14
C TYR A 20 6.14 -8.44 6.47
N SER A 21 7.36 -7.92 6.47
CA SER A 21 7.68 -6.60 5.91
C SER A 21 8.54 -6.72 4.67
N THR A 22 8.28 -5.89 3.66
CA THR A 22 9.11 -5.78 2.45
C THR A 22 9.29 -4.32 2.06
N VAL A 23 10.53 -3.97 1.72
CA VAL A 23 10.87 -2.75 1.00
C VAL A 23 11.48 -3.17 -0.32
N GLN A 24 10.88 -2.77 -1.43
CA GLN A 24 11.31 -3.18 -2.77
C GLN A 24 11.59 -1.97 -3.63
N ASN A 25 12.74 -1.99 -4.28
CA ASN A 25 13.15 -1.03 -5.28
C ASN A 25 13.71 -1.78 -6.50
N TRP A 26 13.05 -1.62 -7.63
CA TRP A 26 13.39 -2.31 -8.87
C TRP A 26 13.81 -1.31 -9.96
N TYR A 27 14.39 -1.80 -11.03
CA TYR A 27 14.75 -0.97 -12.17
C TYR A 27 13.51 -0.57 -12.98
N PRO A 28 13.23 0.74 -13.15
CA PRO A 28 12.01 1.23 -13.82
C PRO A 28 12.06 1.16 -15.34
N GLY A 29 13.21 0.95 -15.92
CA GLY A 29 13.49 1.15 -17.32
C GLY A 29 14.34 2.40 -17.59
N ASP A 30 14.64 2.64 -18.87
CA ASP A 30 15.33 3.84 -19.32
C ASP A 30 14.41 5.09 -19.27
N ALA A 31 14.92 6.24 -19.65
CA ALA A 31 14.17 7.51 -19.69
C ALA A 31 12.92 7.46 -20.59
N LYS A 32 12.83 6.47 -21.48
CA LYS A 32 11.65 6.22 -22.34
C LYS A 32 10.72 5.14 -21.76
N GLY A 33 10.99 4.66 -20.53
CA GLY A 33 10.24 3.59 -19.88
C GLY A 33 10.47 2.20 -20.47
N LYS A 34 11.58 1.96 -21.17
CA LYS A 34 11.89 0.66 -21.79
C LYS A 34 12.86 -0.14 -20.92
N GLY A 35 12.74 -1.47 -20.95
CA GLY A 35 13.66 -2.39 -20.30
C GLY A 35 13.47 -2.59 -18.81
N GLY A 36 12.43 -2.01 -18.22
CA GLY A 36 12.17 -2.10 -16.79
C GLY A 36 11.66 -3.46 -16.32
N ILE A 37 11.64 -3.66 -15.02
CA ILE A 37 11.20 -4.89 -14.36
C ILE A 37 9.69 -4.88 -14.19
N TYR A 38 9.06 -6.02 -14.50
CA TYR A 38 7.67 -6.32 -14.15
C TYR A 38 7.68 -7.14 -12.85
N ASN A 39 7.12 -6.57 -11.80
CA ASN A 39 7.11 -7.16 -10.46
C ASN A 39 5.71 -7.70 -10.14
N PHE A 40 5.51 -9.00 -10.34
CA PHE A 40 4.23 -9.69 -10.13
C PHE A 40 4.34 -10.60 -8.91
N VAL A 41 3.66 -10.24 -7.83
CA VAL A 41 3.75 -10.95 -6.57
C VAL A 41 2.37 -11.28 -6.02
N THR A 42 2.17 -12.55 -5.69
CA THR A 42 1.01 -13.02 -4.93
C THR A 42 1.45 -13.40 -3.52
N LYS A 43 0.78 -12.84 -2.51
CA LYS A 43 0.98 -13.20 -1.11
C LYS A 43 -0.34 -13.72 -0.53
N ARG A 44 -0.29 -14.83 0.19
CA ARG A 44 -1.47 -15.46 0.80
C ARG A 44 -1.21 -15.73 2.28
N GLY A 45 -2.14 -15.33 3.13
CA GLY A 45 -2.09 -15.60 4.55
C GLY A 45 -3.34 -16.33 5.02
N VAL A 46 -3.18 -17.26 5.94
CA VAL A 46 -4.29 -17.89 6.69
C VAL A 46 -4.02 -17.73 8.16
N ALA A 47 -4.92 -17.05 8.86
CA ALA A 47 -4.87 -16.86 10.31
C ALA A 47 -5.90 -17.77 11.00
N HIS A 48 -5.41 -18.61 11.90
CA HIS A 48 -6.22 -19.48 12.74
C HIS A 48 -6.74 -18.74 13.99
N THR A 49 -7.27 -19.48 14.98
CA THR A 49 -7.92 -18.90 16.15
C THR A 49 -6.92 -18.04 16.98
N ASN A 50 -7.33 -16.80 17.31
CA ASN A 50 -6.52 -15.80 18.01
C ASN A 50 -5.18 -15.48 17.31
N ALA A 51 -5.01 -15.83 16.04
CA ALA A 51 -3.78 -15.58 15.29
C ALA A 51 -3.81 -14.21 14.59
N LYS A 52 -2.63 -13.68 14.30
CA LYS A 52 -2.47 -12.40 13.62
C LYS A 52 -1.50 -12.51 12.45
N ILE A 53 -1.86 -11.95 11.30
CA ILE A 53 -0.96 -11.72 10.16
C ILE A 53 -0.97 -10.24 9.81
N SER A 54 0.21 -9.62 9.81
CA SER A 54 0.42 -8.25 9.39
C SER A 54 1.35 -8.19 8.18
N TRP A 55 0.85 -7.65 7.08
CA TRP A 55 1.61 -7.37 5.87
C TRP A 55 1.99 -5.90 5.83
N THR A 56 3.28 -5.58 5.77
CA THR A 56 3.76 -4.21 5.55
C THR A 56 4.63 -4.17 4.31
N GLN A 57 4.34 -3.26 3.39
CA GLN A 57 5.10 -3.19 2.14
C GLN A 57 5.32 -1.75 1.65
N VAL A 58 6.51 -1.53 1.09
CA VAL A 58 6.86 -0.33 0.33
C VAL A 58 7.35 -0.76 -1.04
N GLU A 59 6.67 -0.29 -2.08
CA GLU A 59 6.90 -0.66 -3.48
C GLU A 59 7.34 0.56 -4.25
N THR A 60 8.54 0.48 -4.84
CA THR A 60 9.09 1.52 -5.71
C THR A 60 9.80 0.89 -6.90
N GLY A 61 10.03 1.67 -7.92
CA GLY A 61 10.98 1.41 -8.98
C GLY A 61 10.47 0.58 -10.15
N SER A 62 9.67 -0.45 -9.99
CA SER A 62 9.24 -1.32 -11.09
C SER A 62 8.58 -0.55 -12.25
N ALA A 63 8.81 -0.97 -13.48
CA ALA A 63 8.05 -0.46 -14.62
C ALA A 63 6.55 -0.78 -14.48
N ILE A 64 6.24 -2.02 -14.07
CA ILE A 64 4.89 -2.44 -13.72
C ILE A 64 4.94 -3.24 -12.41
N THR A 65 4.16 -2.83 -11.43
CA THR A 65 3.93 -3.58 -10.20
C THR A 65 2.51 -4.13 -10.19
N TRP A 66 2.38 -5.45 -9.94
CA TRP A 66 1.12 -6.12 -9.73
C TRP A 66 1.20 -6.99 -8.47
N LYS A 67 0.65 -6.51 -7.35
CA LYS A 67 0.90 -7.13 -6.06
C LYS A 67 -0.32 -7.10 -5.13
N TYR A 68 -0.78 -8.30 -4.79
CA TYR A 68 -1.99 -8.48 -3.98
C TYR A 68 -1.76 -9.44 -2.81
N PRO A 69 -1.33 -8.96 -1.65
CA PRO A 69 -1.43 -9.72 -0.42
C PRO A 69 -2.87 -10.05 -0.07
N SER A 70 -3.08 -11.19 0.54
CA SER A 70 -4.39 -11.59 1.04
C SER A 70 -4.29 -12.19 2.44
N CYS A 71 -5.36 -12.09 3.22
CA CYS A 71 -5.48 -12.75 4.50
C CYS A 71 -6.86 -13.39 4.63
N ILE A 72 -6.88 -14.69 4.88
CA ILE A 72 -8.09 -15.44 5.25
C ILE A 72 -8.12 -15.53 6.76
N LEU A 73 -9.04 -14.82 7.39
CA LEU A 73 -9.31 -14.82 8.81
C LEU A 73 -10.23 -16.00 9.14
N ARG A 74 -9.59 -17.18 9.22
CA ARG A 74 -10.28 -18.47 9.30
C ARG A 74 -10.76 -18.79 10.70
N GLY A 75 -9.92 -18.53 11.70
CA GLY A 75 -10.22 -18.80 13.10
C GLY A 75 -10.94 -17.63 13.78
N ASP A 76 -11.63 -17.92 14.88
CA ASP A 76 -12.28 -16.90 15.70
C ASP A 76 -11.23 -15.94 16.31
N ASN A 77 -11.59 -14.66 16.45
CA ASN A 77 -10.75 -13.57 16.96
C ASN A 77 -9.45 -13.36 16.16
N SER A 78 -9.31 -13.91 14.97
CA SER A 78 -8.12 -13.69 14.15
C SER A 78 -8.06 -12.26 13.60
N VAL A 79 -6.83 -11.77 13.39
CA VAL A 79 -6.54 -10.40 12.96
C VAL A 79 -5.71 -10.39 11.69
N GLY A 80 -6.12 -9.57 10.72
CA GLY A 80 -5.38 -9.33 9.47
C GLY A 80 -5.07 -7.85 9.30
N GLU A 81 -3.83 -7.51 9.03
CA GLU A 81 -3.42 -6.13 8.79
C GLU A 81 -2.70 -6.00 7.45
N PHE A 82 -2.91 -4.87 6.80
CA PHE A 82 -2.22 -4.52 5.57
C PHE A 82 -1.85 -3.05 5.59
N TYR A 83 -0.56 -2.77 5.54
CA TYR A 83 0.02 -1.44 5.46
C TYR A 83 0.86 -1.34 4.19
N SER A 84 0.56 -0.38 3.32
CA SER A 84 1.20 -0.30 2.00
C SER A 84 1.52 1.12 1.61
N VAL A 85 2.71 1.31 1.06
CA VAL A 85 3.08 2.48 0.25
C VAL A 85 3.43 1.97 -1.14
N ALA A 86 2.81 2.57 -2.16
CA ALA A 86 3.18 2.35 -3.56
C ALA A 86 3.50 3.70 -4.20
N LEU A 87 4.76 3.88 -4.63
CA LEU A 87 5.21 5.09 -5.31
C LEU A 87 5.51 4.78 -6.77
N THR A 88 4.94 5.57 -7.66
CA THR A 88 5.18 5.53 -9.09
C THR A 88 5.61 6.90 -9.61
N ASN A 89 6.56 6.91 -10.54
CA ASN A 89 7.06 8.12 -11.20
C ASN A 89 7.29 7.86 -12.70
N ASN A 90 7.46 8.89 -13.49
CA ASN A 90 7.65 8.82 -14.93
C ASN A 90 6.55 8.01 -15.65
N ALA A 91 6.90 6.87 -16.28
CA ALA A 91 5.96 6.01 -17.01
C ALA A 91 5.56 4.75 -16.22
N GLN A 92 5.88 4.68 -14.93
CA GLN A 92 5.61 3.53 -14.09
C GLN A 92 4.12 3.32 -13.85
N GLN A 93 3.73 2.06 -13.68
CA GLN A 93 2.36 1.68 -13.34
C GLN A 93 2.38 0.71 -12.14
N ALA A 94 1.53 0.98 -11.17
CA ALA A 94 1.31 0.06 -10.06
C ALA A 94 -0.18 -0.26 -9.92
N ASP A 95 -0.48 -1.54 -9.83
CA ASP A 95 -1.81 -2.03 -9.44
C ASP A 95 -1.61 -2.91 -8.21
N THR A 96 -1.92 -2.35 -7.06
CA THR A 96 -1.69 -2.96 -5.75
C THR A 96 -2.99 -3.07 -4.98
N GLY A 97 -2.96 -3.80 -3.89
CA GLY A 97 -4.14 -3.90 -3.03
C GLY A 97 -4.09 -5.12 -2.14
N THR A 98 -5.24 -5.44 -1.56
CA THR A 98 -5.32 -6.57 -0.64
C THR A 98 -6.69 -7.22 -0.63
N LYS A 99 -6.75 -8.44 -0.10
CA LYS A 99 -7.99 -9.17 0.12
C LYS A 99 -8.07 -9.61 1.58
N MET A 100 -9.10 -9.14 2.29
CA MET A 100 -9.40 -9.58 3.65
C MET A 100 -10.70 -10.38 3.66
N ILE A 101 -10.60 -11.67 3.98
CA ILE A 101 -11.71 -12.61 3.94
C ILE A 101 -11.97 -13.11 5.36
N HIS A 102 -13.10 -12.68 5.93
CA HIS A 102 -13.53 -13.01 7.28
C HIS A 102 -14.42 -14.24 7.26
N LEU A 103 -13.96 -15.33 7.87
CA LEU A 103 -14.69 -16.59 8.01
C LEU A 103 -15.06 -16.90 9.45
N GLY A 104 -14.18 -16.59 10.42
CA GLY A 104 -14.38 -16.78 11.86
C GLY A 104 -15.17 -15.65 12.48
N LYS A 105 -15.59 -15.84 13.74
CA LYS A 105 -16.29 -14.83 14.56
C LYS A 105 -15.32 -13.81 15.15
N ASN A 106 -15.80 -12.59 15.40
CA ASN A 106 -15.05 -11.50 16.04
C ASN A 106 -13.71 -11.19 15.36
N THR A 107 -13.60 -11.50 14.08
CA THR A 107 -12.38 -11.25 13.30
C THR A 107 -12.22 -9.77 13.00
N ARG A 108 -10.98 -9.29 12.90
CA ARG A 108 -10.67 -7.89 12.62
C ARG A 108 -9.70 -7.75 11.47
N SER A 109 -9.92 -6.74 10.63
CA SER A 109 -8.93 -6.37 9.62
C SER A 109 -8.76 -4.86 9.53
N THR A 110 -7.50 -4.46 9.30
CA THR A 110 -7.11 -3.06 9.07
C THR A 110 -6.36 -2.97 7.75
N ILE A 111 -6.74 -2.01 6.92
CA ILE A 111 -6.11 -1.75 5.64
C ILE A 111 -5.75 -0.27 5.57
N ILE A 112 -4.45 0.03 5.49
CA ILE A 112 -3.93 1.39 5.27
C ILE A 112 -3.09 1.36 4.00
N SER A 113 -3.57 2.01 2.94
CA SER A 113 -2.90 2.05 1.65
C SER A 113 -2.62 3.49 1.23
N LYS A 114 -1.36 3.81 0.98
CA LYS A 114 -0.90 5.13 0.54
C LYS A 114 -0.32 4.97 -0.88
N GLY A 115 -1.00 5.56 -1.87
CA GLY A 115 -0.55 5.61 -3.25
C GLY A 115 0.04 6.97 -3.60
N ILE A 116 1.20 7.01 -4.25
CA ILE A 116 1.85 8.25 -4.70
C ILE A 116 2.13 8.12 -6.19
N SER A 117 1.65 9.08 -6.96
CA SER A 117 1.87 9.14 -8.40
C SER A 117 2.51 10.45 -8.80
N ALA A 118 3.58 10.40 -9.58
CA ALA A 118 4.29 11.54 -10.12
C ALA A 118 4.56 11.38 -11.63
N GLY A 119 4.88 12.46 -12.32
CA GLY A 119 5.20 12.44 -13.76
C GLY A 119 4.01 12.03 -14.62
N ASN A 120 4.15 10.96 -15.40
CA ASN A 120 3.10 10.35 -16.24
C ASN A 120 2.65 8.98 -15.71
N SER A 121 2.85 8.73 -14.43
CA SER A 121 2.60 7.44 -13.82
C SER A 121 1.16 7.24 -13.40
N SER A 122 0.82 5.98 -13.13
CA SER A 122 -0.52 5.61 -12.66
C SER A 122 -0.42 4.62 -11.51
N ASN A 123 -1.20 4.86 -10.46
CA ASN A 123 -1.31 3.99 -9.30
C ASN A 123 -2.77 3.56 -9.12
N ALA A 124 -3.00 2.27 -8.98
CA ALA A 124 -4.31 1.71 -8.71
C ALA A 124 -4.29 0.90 -7.41
N TYR A 125 -5.29 1.10 -6.57
CA TYR A 125 -5.57 0.26 -5.42
C TYR A 125 -6.82 -0.58 -5.67
N ARG A 126 -6.72 -1.91 -5.44
CA ARG A 126 -7.87 -2.82 -5.48
C ARG A 126 -8.02 -3.53 -4.15
N GLY A 127 -9.10 -3.25 -3.45
CA GLY A 127 -9.40 -3.85 -2.16
C GLY A 127 -10.58 -4.81 -2.23
N LEU A 128 -10.44 -6.01 -1.67
CA LEU A 128 -11.56 -6.91 -1.42
C LEU A 128 -11.72 -7.11 0.08
N VAL A 129 -12.89 -6.79 0.61
CA VAL A 129 -13.30 -7.15 1.97
C VAL A 129 -14.55 -8.04 1.85
N ARG A 130 -14.43 -9.29 2.30
CA ARG A 130 -15.56 -10.22 2.30
C ARG A 130 -15.79 -10.74 3.71
N MET A 131 -17.04 -10.63 4.17
CA MET A 131 -17.50 -11.18 5.44
C MET A 131 -18.51 -12.28 5.18
N SER A 132 -18.17 -13.52 5.58
CA SER A 132 -19.01 -14.69 5.38
C SER A 132 -20.27 -14.64 6.27
N PRO A 133 -21.30 -15.45 6.00
CA PRO A 133 -22.47 -15.53 6.87
C PRO A 133 -22.14 -15.91 8.33
N ARG A 134 -21.00 -16.60 8.56
CA ARG A 134 -20.56 -17.03 9.91
C ARG A 134 -19.68 -16.00 10.62
N ALA A 135 -19.26 -14.93 9.95
CA ALA A 135 -18.37 -13.91 10.48
C ALA A 135 -19.11 -12.92 11.42
N GLU A 136 -19.74 -13.46 12.47
CA GLU A 136 -20.43 -12.70 13.49
C GLU A 136 -19.43 -11.76 14.22
N GLY A 137 -19.82 -10.48 14.42
CA GLY A 137 -19.00 -9.48 15.08
C GLY A 137 -17.72 -9.10 14.34
N ALA A 138 -17.58 -9.49 13.06
CA ALA A 138 -16.41 -9.12 12.24
C ALA A 138 -16.36 -7.62 11.99
N ARG A 139 -15.13 -7.06 11.99
CA ARG A 139 -14.89 -5.63 11.74
C ARG A 139 -13.78 -5.44 10.73
N ASN A 140 -13.98 -4.49 9.82
CA ASN A 140 -12.97 -4.01 8.90
C ASN A 140 -12.88 -2.48 8.99
N TYR A 141 -11.65 -1.97 8.99
CA TYR A 141 -11.34 -0.58 8.72
C TYR A 141 -10.41 -0.51 7.51
N THR A 142 -10.76 0.32 6.54
CA THR A 142 -9.99 0.53 5.32
C THR A 142 -9.81 2.02 5.06
N GLN A 143 -8.56 2.45 4.92
CA GLN A 143 -8.19 3.80 4.49
C GLN A 143 -7.29 3.71 3.27
N CYS A 144 -7.71 4.36 2.17
CA CYS A 144 -6.99 4.37 0.90
C CYS A 144 -6.76 5.81 0.47
N ASP A 145 -5.54 6.31 0.65
CA ASP A 145 -5.19 7.67 0.30
C ASP A 145 -4.26 7.71 -0.89
N SER A 146 -4.52 8.65 -1.80
CA SER A 146 -3.71 8.91 -2.98
C SER A 146 -3.17 10.33 -2.98
N LEU A 147 -1.89 10.49 -3.28
CA LEU A 147 -1.20 11.78 -3.42
C LEU A 147 -0.68 11.92 -4.85
N LEU A 148 -1.10 12.99 -5.53
CA LEU A 148 -0.69 13.32 -6.88
C LEU A 148 0.36 14.43 -6.87
N ILE A 149 1.43 14.25 -7.68
CA ILE A 149 2.51 15.22 -7.86
C ILE A 149 2.61 15.55 -9.34
N GLY A 150 2.15 16.74 -9.71
CA GLY A 150 2.06 17.18 -11.12
C GLY A 150 0.68 16.94 -11.73
N ASP A 151 0.57 17.15 -13.08
CA ASP A 151 -0.71 17.24 -13.78
C ASP A 151 -1.06 16.03 -14.64
N ARG A 152 -0.09 15.13 -14.87
CA ARG A 152 -0.25 14.03 -15.84
C ARG A 152 -0.26 12.64 -15.20
N CYS A 153 -0.14 12.57 -13.88
CA CYS A 153 -0.24 11.32 -13.14
C CYS A 153 -1.69 11.01 -12.78
N ALA A 154 -1.95 9.74 -12.46
CA ALA A 154 -3.28 9.26 -12.13
C ALA A 154 -3.30 8.37 -10.89
N ALA A 155 -4.42 8.39 -10.18
CA ALA A 155 -4.73 7.47 -9.09
C ALA A 155 -6.14 6.88 -9.29
N HIS A 156 -6.27 5.59 -9.01
CA HIS A 156 -7.52 4.85 -9.14
C HIS A 156 -7.77 4.01 -7.89
N THR A 157 -9.01 3.95 -7.44
CA THR A 157 -9.41 3.14 -6.29
C THR A 157 -10.61 2.28 -6.65
N PHE A 158 -10.46 0.95 -6.48
CA PHE A 158 -11.48 -0.04 -6.81
C PHE A 158 -11.82 -0.89 -5.57
N PRO A 159 -12.66 -0.39 -4.66
CA PRO A 159 -13.11 -1.17 -3.52
C PRO A 159 -14.17 -2.19 -3.94
N TYR A 160 -14.07 -3.41 -3.41
CA TYR A 160 -15.11 -4.41 -3.48
C TYR A 160 -15.42 -4.91 -2.07
N ILE A 161 -16.64 -4.64 -1.60
CA ILE A 161 -17.08 -4.96 -0.25
C ILE A 161 -18.30 -5.87 -0.32
N GLU A 162 -18.20 -7.03 0.31
CA GLU A 162 -19.30 -8.00 0.41
C GLU A 162 -19.49 -8.40 1.87
N SER A 163 -20.57 -7.93 2.50
CA SER A 163 -20.94 -8.35 3.85
C SER A 163 -22.21 -9.20 3.81
N ARG A 164 -22.10 -10.42 4.34
CA ARG A 164 -23.23 -11.38 4.41
C ARG A 164 -23.66 -11.68 5.85
N ASN A 165 -23.14 -10.92 6.83
CA ASN A 165 -23.54 -11.06 8.23
C ASN A 165 -24.03 -9.71 8.76
N PRO A 166 -25.23 -9.63 9.36
CA PRO A 166 -25.82 -8.35 9.80
C PRO A 166 -25.10 -7.70 10.99
N SER A 167 -24.29 -8.46 11.75
CA SER A 167 -23.51 -7.94 12.87
C SER A 167 -22.11 -7.45 12.46
N ALA A 168 -21.76 -7.61 11.18
CA ALA A 168 -20.46 -7.18 10.67
C ALA A 168 -20.43 -5.66 10.42
N VAL A 169 -19.29 -5.03 10.71
CA VAL A 169 -19.08 -3.60 10.52
C VAL A 169 -17.94 -3.38 9.53
N VAL A 170 -18.19 -2.56 8.52
CA VAL A 170 -17.19 -2.15 7.53
C VAL A 170 -17.11 -0.64 7.48
N GLU A 171 -15.93 -0.10 7.69
CA GLU A 171 -15.59 1.31 7.56
C GLU A 171 -14.62 1.46 6.39
N HIS A 172 -14.94 2.32 5.43
CA HIS A 172 -14.10 2.55 4.26
C HIS A 172 -13.99 4.05 3.98
N GLU A 173 -12.75 4.53 3.97
CA GLU A 173 -12.40 5.90 3.62
C GLU A 173 -11.47 5.90 2.41
N ALA A 174 -11.66 6.83 1.49
CA ALA A 174 -10.77 7.01 0.35
C ALA A 174 -10.60 8.50 0.07
N THR A 175 -9.35 8.95 0.00
CA THR A 175 -9.02 10.33 -0.33
C THR A 175 -8.07 10.41 -1.52
N THR A 176 -8.19 11.48 -2.30
CA THR A 176 -7.22 11.83 -3.33
C THR A 176 -6.88 13.30 -3.19
N SER A 177 -5.61 13.58 -2.99
CA SER A 177 -5.10 14.94 -2.88
C SER A 177 -3.97 15.18 -3.87
N LYS A 178 -3.75 16.43 -4.23
CA LYS A 178 -2.64 16.88 -5.06
C LYS A 178 -1.76 17.81 -4.24
N VAL A 179 -0.44 17.70 -4.37
CA VAL A 179 0.49 18.68 -3.81
C VAL A 179 0.21 20.00 -4.49
N SER A 180 -0.20 21.01 -3.70
CA SER A 180 -0.58 22.32 -4.23
C SER A 180 0.63 23.25 -4.33
N ASP A 181 0.56 24.20 -5.27
CA ASP A 181 1.57 25.25 -5.42
C ASP A 181 1.70 26.11 -4.15
N ASP A 182 0.59 26.33 -3.44
CA ASP A 182 0.58 27.06 -2.16
C ASP A 182 1.37 26.33 -1.07
N GLN A 183 1.28 25.00 -1.00
CA GLN A 183 2.07 24.20 -0.05
C GLN A 183 3.56 24.29 -0.38
N LEU A 184 3.91 24.17 -1.66
CA LEU A 184 5.29 24.30 -2.12
C LEU A 184 5.82 25.72 -1.86
N TYR A 185 5.05 26.75 -2.18
CA TYR A 185 5.39 28.13 -1.94
C TYR A 185 5.65 28.38 -0.44
N LEU A 186 4.79 27.90 0.45
CA LEU A 186 4.97 28.02 1.89
C LEU A 186 6.28 27.38 2.38
N CYS A 187 6.65 26.24 1.83
CA CYS A 187 7.91 25.55 2.13
C CYS A 187 9.11 26.36 1.60
N GLN A 188 8.99 26.90 0.39
CA GLN A 188 10.04 27.73 -0.23
C GLN A 188 10.28 29.03 0.55
N GLN A 189 9.24 29.68 1.07
CA GLN A 189 9.36 30.84 1.95
C GLN A 189 10.14 30.55 3.24
N ARG A 190 10.22 29.28 3.63
CA ARG A 190 10.99 28.79 4.79
C ARG A 190 12.38 28.26 4.40
N GLY A 191 12.83 28.51 3.16
CA GLY A 191 14.17 28.16 2.68
C GLY A 191 14.31 26.73 2.17
N LEU A 192 13.21 25.97 1.98
CA LEU A 192 13.26 24.65 1.36
C LEU A 192 13.16 24.79 -0.16
N ASN A 193 14.01 24.07 -0.92
CA ASN A 193 13.80 23.96 -2.36
C ASN A 193 12.58 23.04 -2.66
N ALA A 194 12.09 23.07 -3.90
CA ALA A 194 10.89 22.35 -4.30
C ALA A 194 11.00 20.84 -4.06
N GLU A 195 12.13 20.23 -4.40
CA GLU A 195 12.39 18.79 -4.22
C GLU A 195 12.34 18.38 -2.75
N LYS A 196 12.97 19.17 -1.87
CA LYS A 196 13.00 18.92 -0.44
C LYS A 196 11.62 19.14 0.20
N ALA A 197 10.85 20.09 -0.31
CA ALA A 197 9.45 20.33 0.10
C ALA A 197 8.57 19.11 -0.24
N VAL A 198 8.64 18.60 -1.47
CA VAL A 198 7.91 17.40 -1.90
C VAL A 198 8.34 16.18 -1.10
N SER A 199 9.64 15.94 -0.91
CA SER A 199 10.14 14.84 -0.08
C SER A 199 9.58 14.89 1.35
N MET A 200 9.52 16.07 1.96
CA MET A 200 8.97 16.26 3.30
C MET A 200 7.47 15.96 3.36
N ILE A 201 6.70 16.43 2.37
CA ILE A 201 5.24 16.18 2.26
C ILE A 201 4.99 14.68 2.10
N VAL A 202 5.72 14.01 1.19
CA VAL A 202 5.58 12.58 0.92
C VAL A 202 5.97 11.73 2.13
N ASN A 203 7.06 12.04 2.81
CA ASN A 203 7.45 11.34 4.03
C ASN A 203 6.39 11.51 5.14
N GLY A 204 5.81 12.71 5.27
CA GLY A 204 4.69 12.96 6.17
C GLY A 204 3.46 12.13 5.85
N PHE A 205 3.11 12.03 4.56
CA PHE A 205 1.98 11.23 4.05
C PHE A 205 2.16 9.73 4.32
N CYS A 206 3.39 9.20 4.24
CA CYS A 206 3.71 7.79 4.45
C CYS A 206 3.95 7.42 5.91
N LYS A 207 4.03 8.39 6.82
CA LYS A 207 4.46 8.20 8.22
C LYS A 207 3.72 7.08 8.95
N GLU A 208 2.43 6.94 8.71
CA GLU A 208 1.60 5.92 9.35
C GLU A 208 2.06 4.50 8.98
N VAL A 209 2.34 4.26 7.70
CA VAL A 209 2.85 2.96 7.22
C VAL A 209 4.29 2.73 7.69
N PHE A 210 5.13 3.76 7.71
CA PHE A 210 6.52 3.63 8.13
C PHE A 210 6.68 3.25 9.60
N ARG A 211 5.73 3.62 10.47
CA ARG A 211 5.70 3.20 11.88
C ARG A 211 5.54 1.69 12.06
N GLU A 212 5.00 1.01 11.04
CA GLU A 212 4.81 -0.45 11.06
C GLU A 212 6.04 -1.22 10.54
N LEU A 213 7.05 -0.51 10.03
CA LEU A 213 8.32 -1.11 9.60
C LEU A 213 9.34 -1.16 10.75
N PRO A 214 10.27 -2.13 10.74
CA PRO A 214 11.50 -2.01 11.50
C PRO A 214 12.22 -0.70 11.18
N MET A 215 12.93 -0.11 12.14
CA MET A 215 13.52 1.22 12.00
C MET A 215 14.45 1.32 10.79
N GLU A 216 15.27 0.31 10.54
CA GLU A 216 16.20 0.26 9.41
C GLU A 216 15.45 0.28 8.08
N PHE A 217 14.36 -0.47 7.98
CA PHE A 217 13.51 -0.50 6.78
C PHE A 217 12.76 0.82 6.58
N ALA A 218 12.31 1.45 7.66
CA ALA A 218 11.65 2.74 7.58
C ALA A 218 12.60 3.84 7.08
N MET A 219 13.85 3.83 7.53
CA MET A 219 14.89 4.75 7.06
C MET A 219 15.20 4.53 5.58
N GLU A 220 15.40 3.26 5.17
CA GLU A 220 15.63 2.90 3.77
C GLU A 220 14.45 3.32 2.88
N ALA A 221 13.22 3.01 3.30
CA ALA A 221 12.02 3.40 2.58
C ALA A 221 11.93 4.92 2.37
N GLY A 222 12.17 5.72 3.42
CA GLY A 222 12.20 7.18 3.32
C GLY A 222 13.23 7.69 2.30
N LYS A 223 14.44 7.10 2.31
CA LYS A 223 15.49 7.45 1.34
C LYS A 223 15.13 7.05 -0.09
N LEU A 224 14.54 5.87 -0.28
CA LEU A 224 14.08 5.40 -1.59
C LEU A 224 12.99 6.31 -2.17
N LEU A 225 12.04 6.78 -1.35
CA LEU A 225 11.03 7.72 -1.81
C LEU A 225 11.66 9.05 -2.26
N GLU A 226 12.64 9.57 -1.50
CA GLU A 226 13.36 10.79 -1.85
C GLU A 226 14.03 10.65 -3.23
N VAL A 227 14.84 9.61 -3.43
CA VAL A 227 15.55 9.35 -4.69
C VAL A 227 14.60 9.10 -5.85
N SER A 228 13.50 8.36 -5.63
CA SER A 228 12.53 8.05 -6.67
C SER A 228 11.73 9.27 -7.16
N LEU A 229 11.73 10.36 -6.39
CA LEU A 229 11.04 11.61 -6.73
C LEU A 229 12.00 12.70 -7.24
N GLU A 230 13.32 12.46 -7.29
CA GLU A 230 14.27 13.39 -7.90
C GLU A 230 13.86 13.71 -9.35
N GLY A 231 13.83 15.00 -9.70
CA GLY A 231 13.41 15.47 -11.02
C GLY A 231 11.91 15.38 -11.32
N SER A 232 11.07 15.00 -10.34
CA SER A 232 9.59 14.97 -10.54
C SER A 232 8.93 16.34 -10.36
N VAL A 233 9.68 17.33 -9.87
CA VAL A 233 9.23 18.71 -9.64
C VAL A 233 10.09 19.63 -10.51
N GLY A 234 9.55 20.00 -11.69
CA GLY A 234 10.18 20.92 -12.65
C GLY A 234 9.18 21.34 -13.70
#